data_f7ab32445eb1d7465a08f05181dde76f
#
_entry.id   f7ab32445eb1d7465a08f05181dde76f
#
_cell.length_a   1.000
_cell.length_b   1.000
_cell.length_c   1.000
_cell.angle_alpha   90.00
_cell.angle_beta   90.00
_cell.angle_gamma   90.00
#
_symmetry.space_group_name_H-M   'P 1'
#
loop_
_entity.id
_entity.type
_entity.pdbx_description
1 polymer ?
#
loop_
_entity_poly.entity_id
_entity_poly.type
_entity_poly.pdbx_seq_one_letter_code
_entity_poly.pdbx_strand_id
1 'polypeptide(L)'
;NNRYRFEGDAFYKVTQIIADHSTGLNTHVLIYNTGLPVVYFNFPSKVLNDIKAGRGGPELIGGIYSSLNIDALERLYNDHTAYNSSFFKFDFQLGFHLDYQLGNFDNGVKEKLYARPNLQTVLGHGTQLNLSHQMVIINDYNNQNYSRPYMAVLSQDYRLPYNGFINAAIGYFEFNRFGYNIRFNKLLFEEVFYAELNYGMSRYSYLDENISPIYRSNQQTFYNGALNYRWRKHDIDFNFTYGTYMQNDLGYRLSISRQFEDKFIHLFYKKTNLGDVGGFGFIATLPQKKFSKPRRLRARLGDDFRLNYNYFGNSIARSYSTGPSLFGDIKEYYPSILLKALDKRLQKSSSNVD
;
A
#
# COMPACT_ATOMS: atom_id res chain seq x y z
N ASN A 1 4.56 -16.47 1.58
CA ASN A 1 3.40 -16.58 0.67
C ASN A 1 2.09 -16.33 1.40
N ASN A 2 1.77 -15.06 1.61
CA ASN A 2 0.51 -14.70 2.23
C ASN A 2 -0.68 -15.13 1.36
N ARG A 3 -1.68 -15.74 1.99
CA ARG A 3 -2.95 -16.15 1.37
C ARG A 3 -4.13 -15.29 1.85
N TYR A 4 -3.90 -14.45 2.80
CA TYR A 4 -4.92 -13.59 3.39
C TYR A 4 -4.86 -12.21 2.73
N ARG A 5 -6.01 -11.60 2.54
CA ARG A 5 -6.10 -10.24 2.03
C ARG A 5 -5.60 -9.24 3.07
N PHE A 6 -5.96 -9.43 4.33
CA PHE A 6 -5.54 -8.59 5.44
C PHE A 6 -4.36 -9.23 6.17
N GLU A 7 -3.24 -8.51 6.29
CA GLU A 7 -2.00 -8.99 6.89
C GLU A 7 -2.19 -9.38 8.37
N GLY A 8 -3.10 -8.71 9.08
CA GLY A 8 -3.45 -9.09 10.45
C GLY A 8 -4.07 -10.48 10.61
N ASP A 9 -4.84 -10.95 9.61
CA ASP A 9 -5.37 -12.31 9.63
C ASP A 9 -4.26 -13.34 9.35
N ALA A 10 -3.32 -13.00 8.47
CA ALA A 10 -2.13 -13.83 8.23
C ALA A 10 -1.27 -13.91 9.49
N PHE A 11 -1.02 -12.79 10.12
CA PHE A 11 -0.25 -12.70 11.35
C PHE A 11 -0.84 -13.52 12.49
N TYR A 12 -2.15 -13.38 12.74
CA TYR A 12 -2.87 -14.20 13.71
C TYR A 12 -2.69 -15.70 13.45
N LYS A 13 -2.87 -16.16 12.19
CA LYS A 13 -2.75 -17.57 11.85
C LYS A 13 -1.34 -18.11 12.00
N VAL A 14 -0.35 -17.33 11.60
CA VAL A 14 1.07 -17.70 11.78
C VAL A 14 1.42 -17.78 13.27
N THR A 15 0.97 -16.82 14.08
CA THR A 15 1.23 -16.80 15.51
C THR A 15 0.57 -17.99 16.22
N GLN A 16 -0.64 -18.42 15.81
CA GLN A 16 -1.26 -19.64 16.31
C GLN A 16 -0.40 -20.89 16.00
N ILE A 17 0.06 -21.03 14.75
CA ILE A 17 0.92 -22.18 14.36
C ILE A 17 2.20 -22.18 15.19
N ILE A 18 2.81 -21.02 15.41
CA ILE A 18 4.01 -20.88 16.25
C ILE A 18 3.68 -21.30 17.68
N ALA A 19 2.58 -20.83 18.27
CA ALA A 19 2.17 -21.18 19.62
C ALA A 19 1.91 -22.68 19.81
N ASP A 20 1.39 -23.35 18.78
CA ASP A 20 1.14 -24.80 18.82
C ASP A 20 2.44 -25.62 18.84
N HIS A 21 3.53 -25.12 18.21
CA HIS A 21 4.78 -25.84 18.01
C HIS A 21 5.94 -25.38 18.90
N SER A 22 5.87 -24.19 19.47
CA SER A 22 6.95 -23.57 20.28
C SER A 22 6.66 -23.70 21.78
N THR A 23 6.76 -24.90 22.32
CA THR A 23 6.55 -25.11 23.76
C THR A 23 7.77 -24.70 24.56
N GLY A 24 7.60 -23.71 25.47
CA GLY A 24 8.63 -23.30 26.43
C GLY A 24 9.77 -22.43 25.89
N LEU A 25 9.73 -22.06 24.61
CA LEU A 25 10.77 -21.25 23.97
C LEU A 25 10.28 -19.82 23.65
N ASN A 26 11.16 -18.84 23.82
CA ASN A 26 10.97 -17.53 23.25
C ASN A 26 11.15 -17.61 21.74
N THR A 27 10.24 -17.01 20.98
CA THR A 27 10.26 -17.12 19.52
C THR A 27 10.36 -15.73 18.88
N HIS A 28 11.31 -15.62 17.98
CA HIS A 28 11.59 -14.42 17.22
C HIS A 28 11.00 -14.55 15.81
N VAL A 29 10.22 -13.57 15.39
CA VAL A 29 9.56 -13.55 14.08
C VAL A 29 9.99 -12.31 13.32
N LEU A 30 10.60 -12.49 12.16
CA LEU A 30 10.93 -11.41 11.24
C LEU A 30 10.06 -11.55 9.98
N ILE A 31 9.27 -10.52 9.70
CA ILE A 31 8.38 -10.47 8.55
C ILE A 31 9.10 -9.78 7.39
N TYR A 32 9.05 -10.42 6.22
CA TYR A 32 9.60 -9.92 4.97
C TYR A 32 8.48 -9.54 4.00
N ASN A 33 8.65 -8.41 3.32
CA ASN A 33 7.89 -8.05 2.13
C ASN A 33 8.87 -7.84 0.96
N THR A 34 8.56 -8.40 -0.22
CA THR A 34 9.42 -8.34 -1.43
C THR A 34 10.88 -8.80 -1.22
N GLY A 35 11.11 -9.65 -0.23
CA GLY A 35 12.45 -10.12 0.14
C GLY A 35 13.24 -9.16 1.04
N LEU A 36 12.64 -8.05 1.45
CA LEU A 36 13.22 -7.11 2.41
C LEU A 36 12.54 -7.26 3.77
N PRO A 37 13.29 -7.21 4.89
CA PRO A 37 12.72 -7.30 6.22
C PRO A 37 11.94 -6.03 6.55
N VAL A 38 10.76 -6.18 7.19
CA VAL A 38 9.84 -5.07 7.46
C VAL A 38 9.66 -4.83 8.95
N VAL A 39 9.29 -5.87 9.70
CA VAL A 39 8.97 -5.77 11.12
C VAL A 39 9.40 -7.02 11.88
N TYR A 40 9.79 -6.81 13.11
CA TYR A 40 10.23 -7.84 14.04
C TYR A 40 9.29 -7.95 15.22
N PHE A 41 9.07 -9.19 15.67
CA PHE A 41 8.35 -9.53 16.90
C PHE A 41 9.15 -10.52 17.74
N ASN A 42 9.12 -10.32 19.05
CA ASN A 42 9.59 -11.29 20.03
C ASN A 42 8.41 -11.74 20.88
N PHE A 43 8.13 -13.03 20.84
CA PHE A 43 7.08 -13.69 21.61
C PHE A 43 7.70 -14.47 22.78
N PRO A 44 7.60 -14.00 24.02
CA PRO A 44 7.95 -14.78 25.19
C PRO A 44 7.14 -16.08 25.27
N SER A 45 7.71 -17.12 25.82
CA SER A 45 7.05 -18.44 25.96
C SER A 45 5.71 -18.36 26.71
N LYS A 46 5.61 -17.50 27.73
CA LYS A 46 4.36 -17.25 28.45
C LYS A 46 3.27 -16.73 27.52
N VAL A 47 3.58 -15.75 26.67
CA VAL A 47 2.65 -15.18 25.70
C VAL A 47 2.19 -16.22 24.70
N LEU A 48 3.09 -17.07 24.20
CA LEU A 48 2.73 -18.16 23.27
C LEU A 48 1.80 -19.19 23.92
N ASN A 49 1.99 -19.51 25.21
CA ASN A 49 1.08 -20.38 25.96
C ASN A 49 -0.31 -19.76 26.13
N ASP A 50 -0.38 -18.45 26.34
CA ASP A 50 -1.66 -17.73 26.44
C ASP A 50 -2.39 -17.70 25.08
N ILE A 51 -1.66 -17.48 23.99
CA ILE A 51 -2.20 -17.56 22.62
C ILE A 51 -2.72 -18.97 22.31
N LYS A 52 -1.97 -20.01 22.66
CA LYS A 52 -2.37 -21.41 22.50
C LYS A 52 -3.64 -21.72 23.28
N ALA A 53 -3.80 -21.15 24.46
CA ALA A 53 -5.01 -21.28 25.28
C ALA A 53 -6.19 -20.40 24.81
N GLY A 54 -6.04 -19.65 23.70
CA GLY A 54 -7.07 -18.74 23.19
C GLY A 54 -7.29 -17.50 24.04
N ARG A 55 -6.38 -17.20 24.97
CA ARG A 55 -6.49 -16.02 25.84
C ARG A 55 -6.00 -14.79 25.09
N GLY A 56 -6.83 -13.75 24.99
CA GLY A 56 -6.50 -12.43 24.45
C GLY A 56 -6.53 -11.37 25.57
N GLY A 57 -6.11 -10.17 25.28
CA GLY A 57 -6.23 -9.01 26.16
C GLY A 57 -5.00 -8.11 26.15
N PRO A 58 -5.12 -6.92 26.79
CA PRO A 58 -4.05 -5.91 26.79
C PRO A 58 -2.74 -6.41 27.41
N GLU A 59 -2.80 -7.27 28.44
CA GLU A 59 -1.62 -7.84 29.10
C GLU A 59 -0.81 -8.74 28.15
N LEU A 60 -1.50 -9.57 27.36
CA LEU A 60 -0.87 -10.41 26.35
C LEU A 60 -0.16 -9.54 25.30
N ILE A 61 -0.85 -8.55 24.76
CA ILE A 61 -0.30 -7.64 23.76
C ILE A 61 0.89 -6.85 24.31
N GLY A 62 0.80 -6.37 25.57
CA GLY A 62 1.90 -5.69 26.25
C GLY A 62 3.12 -6.56 26.52
N GLY A 63 2.96 -7.89 26.52
CA GLY A 63 4.06 -8.86 26.66
C GLY A 63 4.82 -9.13 25.37
N ILE A 64 4.33 -8.66 24.21
CA ILE A 64 4.98 -8.86 22.90
C ILE A 64 5.85 -7.65 22.58
N TYR A 65 7.15 -7.86 22.47
CA TYR A 65 8.03 -6.81 21.95
C TYR A 65 7.96 -6.78 20.44
N SER A 66 7.86 -5.60 19.85
CA SER A 66 7.84 -5.38 18.41
C SER A 66 8.64 -4.14 18.01
N SER A 67 9.26 -4.17 16.85
CA SER A 67 10.00 -3.03 16.32
C SER A 67 10.04 -3.02 14.80
N LEU A 68 9.92 -1.82 14.24
CA LEU A 68 10.23 -1.55 12.83
C LEU A 68 11.74 -1.30 12.64
N ASN A 69 12.49 -1.02 13.73
CA ASN A 69 13.93 -0.90 13.70
C ASN A 69 14.58 -2.28 13.83
N ILE A 70 15.03 -2.82 12.72
CA ILE A 70 15.62 -4.17 12.65
C ILE A 70 17.13 -4.16 12.45
N ASP A 71 17.76 -2.98 12.39
CA ASP A 71 19.18 -2.85 12.03
C ASP A 71 20.12 -3.68 12.94
N ALA A 72 19.81 -3.74 14.23
CA ALA A 72 20.57 -4.54 15.18
C ALA A 72 20.29 -6.06 15.07
N LEU A 73 19.14 -6.42 14.53
CA LEU A 73 18.64 -7.80 14.48
C LEU A 73 18.98 -8.50 13.16
N GLU A 74 19.13 -7.74 12.09
CA GLU A 74 19.46 -8.26 10.76
C GLU A 74 20.80 -9.04 10.78
N ARG A 75 21.76 -8.58 11.59
CA ARG A 75 23.04 -9.26 11.78
C ARG A 75 22.93 -10.63 12.46
N LEU A 76 21.87 -10.85 13.25
CA LEU A 76 21.61 -12.11 13.94
C LEU A 76 20.95 -13.17 13.04
N TYR A 77 20.36 -12.75 11.91
CA TYR A 77 19.51 -13.60 11.07
C TYR A 77 20.01 -13.78 9.63
N ASN A 78 21.17 -13.23 9.28
CA ASN A 78 21.74 -13.34 7.92
C ASN A 78 22.06 -14.78 7.48
N ASP A 79 22.04 -15.76 8.39
CA ASP A 79 22.33 -17.17 8.09
C ASP A 79 21.09 -18.03 7.81
N HIS A 80 19.88 -17.45 7.80
CA HIS A 80 18.65 -18.23 7.61
C HIS A 80 18.14 -18.17 6.17
N THR A 81 18.19 -19.30 5.48
CA THR A 81 17.54 -19.49 4.19
C THR A 81 16.01 -19.40 4.33
N ALA A 82 15.40 -18.42 3.67
CA ALA A 82 13.94 -18.30 3.61
C ALA A 82 13.34 -19.46 2.81
N TYR A 83 12.67 -20.40 3.47
CA TYR A 83 11.99 -21.53 2.83
C TYR A 83 10.81 -21.12 1.93
N ASN A 84 10.33 -19.88 2.01
CA ASN A 84 9.21 -19.35 1.26
C ASN A 84 9.61 -18.12 0.45
N SER A 85 10.09 -18.31 -0.76
CA SER A 85 10.37 -17.22 -1.68
C SER A 85 9.11 -16.76 -2.43
N SER A 86 8.94 -15.44 -2.58
CA SER A 86 7.95 -14.81 -3.46
C SER A 86 8.49 -14.54 -4.87
N PHE A 87 9.75 -14.83 -5.13
CA PHE A 87 10.42 -14.52 -6.39
C PHE A 87 9.81 -15.30 -7.56
N PHE A 88 9.62 -14.61 -8.68
CA PHE A 88 9.07 -15.14 -9.93
C PHE A 88 7.69 -15.79 -9.78
N LYS A 89 6.90 -15.33 -8.80
CA LYS A 89 5.51 -15.70 -8.66
C LYS A 89 4.65 -14.55 -9.13
N PHE A 90 3.84 -14.84 -10.12
CA PHE A 90 2.96 -13.85 -10.75
C PHE A 90 1.64 -13.80 -10.01
N ASP A 91 1.20 -12.59 -9.64
CA ASP A 91 -0.11 -12.31 -9.05
C ASP A 91 -0.92 -11.48 -10.03
N PHE A 92 -1.90 -12.11 -10.66
CA PHE A 92 -2.86 -11.44 -11.54
C PHE A 92 -4.08 -11.04 -10.74
N GLN A 93 -4.41 -9.75 -10.79
CA GLN A 93 -5.54 -9.16 -10.07
C GLN A 93 -6.46 -8.45 -11.07
N LEU A 94 -7.77 -8.64 -10.93
CA LEU A 94 -8.77 -7.88 -11.65
C LEU A 94 -9.48 -6.95 -10.69
N GLY A 95 -9.14 -5.67 -10.73
CA GLY A 95 -9.77 -4.61 -9.93
C GLY A 95 -10.87 -3.90 -10.70
N PHE A 96 -11.86 -3.37 -9.98
CA PHE A 96 -12.90 -2.49 -10.51
C PHE A 96 -12.84 -1.16 -9.77
N HIS A 97 -12.94 -0.07 -10.51
CA HIS A 97 -12.88 1.28 -9.96
C HIS A 97 -14.04 2.10 -10.50
N LEU A 98 -14.57 2.94 -9.64
CA LEU A 98 -15.69 3.80 -9.95
C LEU A 98 -15.36 5.23 -9.52
N ASP A 99 -15.30 6.13 -10.47
CA ASP A 99 -15.12 7.55 -10.25
C ASP A 99 -16.46 8.26 -10.41
N TYR A 100 -16.80 9.08 -9.45
CA TYR A 100 -18.01 9.92 -9.48
C TYR A 100 -17.70 11.39 -9.54
N GLN A 101 -18.54 12.11 -10.26
CA GLN A 101 -18.62 13.57 -10.21
C GLN A 101 -20.09 13.98 -9.97
N LEU A 102 -20.32 14.71 -8.89
CA LEU A 102 -21.63 15.23 -8.53
C LEU A 102 -21.70 16.75 -8.79
N GLY A 103 -22.89 17.28 -8.99
CA GLY A 103 -23.11 18.73 -9.06
C GLY A 103 -22.93 19.35 -10.45
N ASN A 104 -23.06 18.59 -11.52
CA ASN A 104 -23.17 19.13 -12.87
C ASN A 104 -24.62 19.54 -13.15
N PHE A 105 -24.84 20.78 -13.67
CA PHE A 105 -26.17 21.29 -13.98
C PHE A 105 -26.88 20.49 -15.08
N ASP A 106 -26.16 19.91 -16.05
CA ASP A 106 -26.73 19.16 -17.17
C ASP A 106 -27.03 17.69 -16.83
N ASN A 107 -26.25 17.08 -15.99
CA ASN A 107 -26.42 15.70 -15.48
C ASN A 107 -26.02 15.68 -14.02
N GLY A 108 -26.95 15.47 -13.10
CA GLY A 108 -26.71 15.53 -11.66
C GLY A 108 -25.62 14.61 -11.15
N VAL A 109 -25.35 13.51 -11.88
CA VAL A 109 -24.29 12.53 -11.59
C VAL A 109 -23.61 12.16 -12.89
N LYS A 110 -22.27 12.18 -12.90
CA LYS A 110 -21.46 11.58 -13.97
C LYS A 110 -20.62 10.47 -13.36
N GLU A 111 -20.62 9.33 -14.02
CA GLU A 111 -19.85 8.17 -13.55
C GLU A 111 -18.88 7.65 -14.60
N LYS A 112 -17.82 7.02 -14.09
CA LYS A 112 -16.87 6.30 -14.91
C LYS A 112 -16.48 5.01 -14.22
N LEU A 113 -16.95 3.90 -14.77
CA LEU A 113 -16.62 2.55 -14.32
C LEU A 113 -15.54 1.97 -15.23
N TYR A 114 -14.50 1.42 -14.64
CA TYR A 114 -13.46 0.74 -15.41
C TYR A 114 -12.92 -0.50 -14.68
N ALA A 115 -12.55 -1.50 -15.47
CA ALA A 115 -11.82 -2.67 -15.02
C ALA A 115 -10.32 -2.44 -15.21
N ARG A 116 -9.53 -2.91 -14.24
CA ARG A 116 -8.08 -2.78 -14.26
C ARG A 116 -7.43 -4.13 -13.94
N PRO A 117 -7.17 -4.97 -14.96
CA PRO A 117 -6.29 -6.12 -14.80
C PRO A 117 -4.87 -5.63 -14.46
N ASN A 118 -4.27 -6.24 -13.46
CA ASN A 118 -2.93 -5.94 -12.97
C ASN A 118 -2.14 -7.25 -12.79
N LEU A 119 -0.92 -7.28 -13.27
CA LEU A 119 0.03 -8.38 -13.09
C LEU A 119 1.23 -7.86 -12.34
N GLN A 120 1.50 -8.45 -11.19
CA GLN A 120 2.61 -8.10 -10.33
C GLN A 120 3.50 -9.31 -10.06
N THR A 121 4.82 -9.10 -10.02
CA THR A 121 5.79 -10.12 -9.63
C THR A 121 7.00 -9.50 -8.95
N VAL A 122 7.58 -10.24 -8.02
CA VAL A 122 8.85 -9.91 -7.37
C VAL A 122 9.96 -10.64 -8.10
N LEU A 123 10.92 -9.89 -8.65
CA LEU A 123 12.04 -10.41 -9.42
C LEU A 123 13.28 -10.69 -8.56
N GLY A 124 13.42 -9.99 -7.44
CA GLY A 124 14.56 -10.09 -6.53
C GLY A 124 14.29 -9.36 -5.22
N HIS A 125 15.30 -9.18 -4.39
CA HIS A 125 15.18 -8.46 -3.12
C HIS A 125 14.83 -6.99 -3.38
N GLY A 126 13.58 -6.62 -3.10
CA GLY A 126 13.04 -5.29 -3.33
C GLY A 126 12.73 -4.96 -4.80
N THR A 127 13.03 -5.84 -5.77
CA THR A 127 12.74 -5.59 -7.19
C THR A 127 11.36 -6.11 -7.56
N GLN A 128 10.52 -5.24 -8.10
CA GLN A 128 9.14 -5.56 -8.49
C GLN A 128 8.86 -5.11 -9.92
N LEU A 129 8.13 -5.92 -10.66
CA LEU A 129 7.52 -5.56 -11.94
C LEU A 129 6.01 -5.48 -11.76
N ASN A 130 5.43 -4.37 -12.19
CA ASN A 130 3.98 -4.14 -12.18
C ASN A 130 3.51 -3.76 -13.58
N LEU A 131 2.57 -4.53 -14.11
CA LEU A 131 1.95 -4.31 -15.42
C LEU A 131 0.45 -4.21 -15.23
N SER A 132 -0.16 -3.13 -15.66
CA SER A 132 -1.60 -2.97 -15.58
C SER A 132 -2.20 -2.34 -16.83
N HIS A 133 -3.42 -2.71 -17.12
CA HIS A 133 -4.20 -2.24 -18.24
C HIS A 133 -5.51 -1.65 -17.72
N GLN A 134 -6.08 -0.68 -18.41
CA GLN A 134 -7.36 -0.08 -18.04
C GLN A 134 -8.36 -0.22 -19.18
N MET A 135 -9.49 -0.83 -18.87
CA MET A 135 -10.63 -0.99 -19.78
C MET A 135 -11.81 -0.21 -19.22
N VAL A 136 -12.24 0.81 -19.91
CA VAL A 136 -13.39 1.62 -19.51
C VAL A 136 -14.67 0.93 -19.94
N ILE A 137 -15.59 0.72 -19.00
CA ILE A 137 -16.87 0.03 -19.20
C ILE A 137 -17.99 1.05 -19.36
N ILE A 138 -18.04 2.06 -18.46
CA ILE A 138 -18.99 3.18 -18.49
C ILE A 138 -18.18 4.48 -18.42
N ASN A 139 -18.54 5.49 -19.20
CA ASN A 139 -17.86 6.77 -19.19
C ASN A 139 -18.77 7.92 -19.58
N ASP A 140 -19.45 8.48 -18.59
CA ASP A 140 -20.33 9.64 -18.78
C ASP A 140 -19.58 10.98 -18.87
N TYR A 141 -18.23 10.96 -18.62
CA TYR A 141 -17.45 12.19 -18.71
C TYR A 141 -17.27 12.69 -20.15
N ASN A 142 -17.08 11.77 -21.10
CA ASN A 142 -16.89 12.10 -22.52
C ASN A 142 -17.48 11.08 -23.48
N ASN A 143 -18.28 10.15 -23.00
CA ASN A 143 -18.96 9.10 -23.79
C ASN A 143 -18.02 8.25 -24.66
N GLN A 144 -16.74 8.17 -24.30
CA GLN A 144 -15.74 7.38 -25.04
C GLN A 144 -15.22 6.24 -24.16
N ASN A 145 -15.51 5.03 -24.58
CA ASN A 145 -14.89 3.84 -23.99
C ASN A 145 -13.54 3.61 -24.64
N TYR A 146 -12.53 3.31 -23.82
CA TYR A 146 -11.19 3.03 -24.31
C TYR A 146 -10.56 1.88 -23.52
N SER A 147 -9.62 1.21 -24.17
CA SER A 147 -8.78 0.17 -23.60
C SER A 147 -7.33 0.54 -23.87
N ARG A 148 -6.52 0.69 -22.81
CA ARG A 148 -5.14 1.14 -22.95
C ARG A 148 -4.26 0.67 -21.81
N PRO A 149 -2.93 0.57 -22.03
CA PRO A 149 -1.99 0.40 -20.93
C PRO A 149 -2.20 1.49 -19.87
N TYR A 150 -2.21 1.07 -18.61
CA TYR A 150 -2.35 1.98 -17.49
C TYR A 150 -1.02 2.22 -16.79
N MET A 151 -0.27 1.15 -16.57
CA MET A 151 1.04 1.20 -15.92
C MET A 151 1.92 0.04 -16.39
N ALA A 152 3.21 0.30 -16.60
CA ALA A 152 4.25 -0.70 -16.82
C ALA A 152 5.52 -0.20 -16.15
N VAL A 153 5.79 -0.65 -14.91
CA VAL A 153 6.80 -0.10 -14.01
C VAL A 153 7.69 -1.20 -13.46
N LEU A 154 8.99 -0.96 -13.55
CA LEU A 154 10.01 -1.66 -12.80
C LEU A 154 10.39 -0.78 -11.62
N SER A 155 10.29 -1.31 -10.42
CA SER A 155 10.67 -0.61 -9.19
C SER A 155 11.67 -1.41 -8.37
N GLN A 156 12.54 -0.70 -7.66
CA GLN A 156 13.53 -1.25 -6.76
C GLN A 156 13.41 -0.55 -5.42
N ASP A 157 13.17 -1.33 -4.38
CA ASP A 157 13.19 -0.88 -3.00
C ASP A 157 14.52 -1.24 -2.34
N TYR A 158 15.02 -0.34 -1.51
CA TYR A 158 16.16 -0.56 -0.63
C TYR A 158 15.78 -0.14 0.78
N ARG A 159 16.14 -0.98 1.73
CA ARG A 159 16.12 -0.60 3.13
C ARG A 159 17.47 -0.04 3.52
N LEU A 160 17.46 1.13 4.13
CA LEU A 160 18.63 1.81 4.65
C LEU A 160 18.70 1.66 6.18
N PRO A 161 19.90 1.82 6.77
CA PRO A 161 20.03 1.93 8.22
C PRO A 161 19.16 3.04 8.82
N TYR A 162 18.89 2.93 10.12
CA TYR A 162 18.11 3.91 10.88
C TYR A 162 16.68 4.12 10.35
N ASN A 163 16.03 3.04 9.92
CA ASN A 163 14.64 3.06 9.42
C ASN A 163 14.43 3.94 8.17
N GLY A 164 15.45 4.04 7.33
CA GLY A 164 15.36 4.66 6.02
C GLY A 164 14.89 3.67 4.95
N PHE A 165 14.24 4.20 3.91
CA PHE A 165 13.81 3.43 2.73
C PHE A 165 14.01 4.27 1.49
N ILE A 166 14.53 3.68 0.43
CA ILE A 166 14.58 4.27 -0.91
C ILE A 166 13.79 3.39 -1.85
N ASN A 167 12.95 4.01 -2.66
CA ASN A 167 12.29 3.38 -3.79
C ASN A 167 12.67 4.13 -5.07
N ALA A 168 13.20 3.41 -6.04
CA ALA A 168 13.44 3.92 -7.39
C ALA A 168 12.51 3.19 -8.36
N ALA A 169 11.79 3.93 -9.21
CA ALA A 169 10.85 3.38 -10.18
C ALA A 169 11.10 4.00 -11.56
N ILE A 170 11.03 3.19 -12.60
CA ILE A 170 11.14 3.61 -13.98
C ILE A 170 10.08 2.92 -14.82
N GLY A 171 9.51 3.62 -15.77
CA GLY A 171 8.56 3.03 -16.70
C GLY A 171 7.41 3.95 -17.10
N TYR A 172 6.34 3.31 -17.53
CA TYR A 172 5.09 3.96 -17.92
C TYR A 172 4.18 4.06 -16.70
N PHE A 173 3.93 5.27 -16.26
CA PHE A 173 3.17 5.61 -15.08
C PHE A 173 1.71 5.95 -15.41
N GLU A 174 0.91 6.07 -14.39
CA GLU A 174 -0.48 6.55 -14.47
C GLU A 174 -0.60 7.86 -15.28
N PHE A 175 -1.73 8.08 -15.94
CA PHE A 175 -2.01 9.23 -16.81
C PHE A 175 -1.06 9.39 -17.99
N ASN A 176 -0.63 8.28 -18.58
CA ASN A 176 0.20 8.26 -19.78
C ASN A 176 1.52 9.01 -19.58
N ARG A 177 2.23 8.72 -18.51
CA ARG A 177 3.51 9.33 -18.17
C ARG A 177 4.63 8.30 -18.27
N PHE A 178 5.65 8.58 -19.06
CA PHE A 178 6.88 7.79 -19.08
C PHE A 178 8.01 8.56 -18.40
N GLY A 179 8.73 7.91 -17.48
CA GLY A 179 9.78 8.57 -16.73
C GLY A 179 10.36 7.74 -15.60
N TYR A 180 10.94 8.43 -14.63
CA TYR A 180 11.46 7.83 -13.41
C TYR A 180 11.01 8.61 -12.17
N ASN A 181 11.05 7.93 -11.04
CA ASN A 181 10.72 8.49 -9.74
C ASN A 181 11.63 7.88 -8.66
N ILE A 182 12.09 8.70 -7.73
CA ILE A 182 12.86 8.31 -6.56
C ILE A 182 12.15 8.84 -5.33
N ARG A 183 11.86 7.97 -4.39
CA ARG A 183 11.28 8.31 -3.09
C ARG A 183 12.23 7.91 -1.98
N PHE A 184 12.46 8.80 -1.07
CA PHE A 184 13.14 8.55 0.19
C PHE A 184 12.15 8.70 1.32
N ASN A 185 12.05 7.70 2.18
CA ASN A 185 11.19 7.67 3.34
C ASN A 185 12.00 7.37 4.58
N LYS A 186 11.67 8.01 5.69
CA LYS A 186 12.30 7.77 6.97
C LYS A 186 11.28 7.73 8.09
N LEU A 187 11.23 6.61 8.81
CA LEU A 187 10.49 6.51 10.06
C LEU A 187 11.29 7.22 11.15
N LEU A 188 10.71 8.26 11.75
CA LEU A 188 11.37 9.07 12.78
C LEU A 188 11.08 8.53 14.18
N PHE A 189 9.84 8.11 14.43
CA PHE A 189 9.39 7.54 15.70
C PHE A 189 8.57 6.28 15.42
N GLU A 190 9.23 5.23 14.90
CA GLU A 190 8.59 3.98 14.47
C GLU A 190 7.37 4.25 13.56
N GLU A 191 6.18 3.77 13.95
CA GLU A 191 4.94 3.95 13.19
C GLU A 191 4.22 5.29 13.45
N VAL A 192 4.74 6.14 14.39
CA VAL A 192 4.05 7.37 14.80
C VAL A 192 4.29 8.52 13.85
N PHE A 193 5.53 8.68 13.42
CA PHE A 193 5.91 9.81 12.60
C PHE A 193 6.90 9.40 11.50
N TYR A 194 6.64 9.81 10.28
CA TYR A 194 7.59 9.61 9.19
C TYR A 194 7.63 10.81 8.24
N ALA A 195 8.77 10.96 7.58
CA ALA A 195 9.01 11.94 6.54
C ALA A 195 9.22 11.25 5.19
N GLU A 196 8.77 11.89 4.12
CA GLU A 196 8.98 11.46 2.75
C GLU A 196 9.54 12.62 1.93
N LEU A 197 10.52 12.31 1.09
CA LEU A 197 11.00 13.16 0.01
C LEU A 197 10.80 12.42 -1.30
N ASN A 198 10.23 13.09 -2.27
CA ASN A 198 9.90 12.53 -3.56
C ASN A 198 10.43 13.40 -4.68
N TYR A 199 11.16 12.82 -5.61
CA TYR A 199 11.68 13.45 -6.80
C TYR A 199 11.38 12.58 -8.01
N GLY A 200 10.88 13.18 -9.07
CA GLY A 200 10.61 12.44 -10.28
C GLY A 200 10.62 13.33 -11.52
N MET A 201 10.73 12.66 -12.64
CA MET A 201 10.73 13.26 -13.95
C MET A 201 9.92 12.41 -14.91
N SER A 202 9.03 13.02 -15.66
CA SER A 202 8.22 12.31 -16.63
C SER A 202 7.83 13.17 -17.83
N ARG A 203 7.46 12.50 -18.91
CA ARG A 203 6.86 13.11 -20.09
C ARG A 203 5.51 12.49 -20.37
N TYR A 204 4.58 13.27 -20.85
CA TYR A 204 3.34 12.74 -21.39
C TYR A 204 3.68 11.96 -22.67
N SER A 205 3.26 10.70 -22.69
CA SER A 205 3.53 9.80 -23.80
C SER A 205 2.33 8.89 -24.03
N TYR A 206 2.22 8.34 -25.24
CA TYR A 206 1.37 7.19 -25.51
C TYR A 206 2.21 6.11 -26.16
N LEU A 207 1.78 4.88 -26.04
CA LEU A 207 2.47 3.76 -26.69
C LEU A 207 1.92 3.61 -28.11
N ASP A 208 2.81 3.51 -29.08
CA ASP A 208 2.46 3.16 -30.46
C ASP A 208 2.14 1.66 -30.61
N GLU A 209 1.89 1.21 -31.83
CA GLU A 209 1.59 -0.19 -32.13
C GLU A 209 2.75 -1.15 -31.77
N ASN A 210 3.98 -0.63 -31.71
CA ASN A 210 5.19 -1.38 -31.35
C ASN A 210 5.53 -1.27 -29.85
N ILE A 211 4.61 -0.76 -29.03
CA ILE A 211 4.80 -0.53 -27.61
C ILE A 211 5.94 0.48 -27.32
N SER A 212 6.30 1.31 -28.28
CA SER A 212 7.30 2.35 -28.14
C SER A 212 6.67 3.65 -27.65
N PRO A 213 7.29 4.37 -26.70
CA PRO A 213 6.71 5.61 -26.18
C PRO A 213 6.89 6.76 -27.17
N ILE A 214 5.77 7.33 -27.60
CA ILE A 214 5.74 8.57 -28.38
C ILE A 214 5.49 9.73 -27.41
N TYR A 215 6.45 10.65 -27.33
CA TYR A 215 6.37 11.80 -26.42
C TYR A 215 5.63 12.98 -27.06
N ARG A 216 4.62 13.51 -26.31
CA ARG A 216 3.79 14.64 -26.74
C ARG A 216 3.93 15.89 -25.85
N SER A 217 4.80 15.87 -24.86
CA SER A 217 5.03 17.04 -24.01
C SER A 217 6.51 17.18 -23.69
N ASN A 218 6.87 18.38 -23.26
CA ASN A 218 8.16 18.60 -22.63
C ASN A 218 8.28 17.76 -21.35
N GLN A 219 9.52 17.48 -20.99
CA GLN A 219 9.87 16.88 -19.74
C GLN A 219 9.36 17.72 -18.56
N GLN A 220 8.73 17.08 -17.60
CA GLN A 220 8.24 17.71 -16.38
C GLN A 220 8.89 17.08 -15.17
N THR A 221 9.44 17.90 -14.32
CA THR A 221 10.03 17.50 -13.05
C THR A 221 9.03 17.80 -11.94
N PHE A 222 8.95 16.94 -10.96
CA PHE A 222 8.19 17.17 -9.74
C PHE A 222 9.05 16.81 -8.54
N TYR A 223 8.90 17.55 -7.46
CA TYR A 223 9.55 17.27 -6.18
C TYR A 223 8.65 17.73 -5.06
N ASN A 224 8.50 16.91 -4.06
CA ASN A 224 7.70 17.24 -2.88
C ASN A 224 8.25 16.55 -1.63
N GLY A 225 7.96 17.15 -0.50
CA GLY A 225 8.20 16.60 0.81
C GLY A 225 6.88 16.37 1.53
N ALA A 226 6.78 15.31 2.30
CA ALA A 226 5.62 15.02 3.12
C ALA A 226 6.02 14.68 4.55
N LEU A 227 5.16 15.10 5.49
CA LEU A 227 5.21 14.72 6.89
C LEU A 227 3.93 13.98 7.24
N ASN A 228 4.08 12.87 7.96
CA ASN A 228 2.97 12.02 8.34
C ASN A 228 3.01 11.79 9.84
N TYR A 229 1.86 11.98 10.48
CA TYR A 229 1.64 11.69 11.89
C TYR A 229 0.51 10.69 12.05
N ARG A 230 0.76 9.60 12.79
CA ARG A 230 -0.23 8.57 13.11
C ARG A 230 -0.67 8.66 14.55
N TRP A 231 -1.94 8.92 14.76
CA TRP A 231 -2.61 8.83 16.06
C TRP A 231 -3.07 7.39 16.31
N ARG A 232 -2.15 6.56 16.83
CA ARG A 232 -2.35 5.11 17.02
C ARG A 232 -3.62 4.70 17.76
N LYS A 233 -4.02 5.48 18.79
CA LYS A 233 -5.21 5.17 19.60
C LYS A 233 -6.49 5.11 18.76
N HIS A 234 -6.60 5.94 17.74
CA HIS A 234 -7.80 6.11 16.93
C HIS A 234 -7.62 5.61 15.48
N ASP A 235 -6.45 5.05 15.13
CA ASP A 235 -6.06 4.64 13.78
C ASP A 235 -6.26 5.75 12.74
N ILE A 236 -5.89 7.00 13.12
CA ILE A 236 -5.99 8.18 12.27
C ILE A 236 -4.59 8.59 11.83
N ASP A 237 -4.42 8.79 10.53
CA ASP A 237 -3.21 9.32 9.93
C ASP A 237 -3.47 10.73 9.40
N PHE A 238 -2.58 11.65 9.73
CA PHE A 238 -2.52 13.01 9.20
C PHE A 238 -1.33 13.11 8.26
N ASN A 239 -1.55 13.61 7.06
CA ASN A 239 -0.51 13.82 6.08
C ASN A 239 -0.51 15.28 5.61
N PHE A 240 0.66 15.89 5.61
CA PHE A 240 0.94 17.18 5.00
C PHE A 240 2.00 17.00 3.92
N THR A 241 1.70 17.41 2.70
CA THR A 241 2.64 17.40 1.57
C THR A 241 2.79 18.80 1.00
N TYR A 242 4.02 19.21 0.72
CA TYR A 242 4.34 20.47 0.05
C TYR A 242 5.35 20.23 -1.07
N GLY A 243 5.15 20.90 -2.19
CA GLY A 243 6.09 20.84 -3.32
C GLY A 243 5.40 21.00 -4.67
N THR A 244 6.15 20.69 -5.72
CA THR A 244 5.65 20.75 -7.08
C THR A 244 4.93 19.46 -7.46
N TYR A 245 3.81 19.63 -8.13
CA TYR A 245 3.02 18.59 -8.76
C TYR A 245 3.23 18.60 -10.28
N MET A 246 2.42 17.86 -11.04
CA MET A 246 2.47 17.92 -12.51
C MET A 246 2.35 19.37 -13.02
N GLN A 247 2.95 19.65 -14.18
CA GLN A 247 2.96 20.97 -14.82
C GLN A 247 3.66 22.06 -14.01
N ASN A 248 4.62 21.68 -13.17
CA ASN A 248 5.35 22.60 -12.26
C ASN A 248 4.42 23.36 -11.30
N ASP A 249 3.27 22.78 -11.00
CA ASP A 249 2.28 23.40 -10.15
C ASP A 249 2.67 23.26 -8.69
N LEU A 250 3.07 24.38 -8.06
CA LEU A 250 3.50 24.41 -6.68
C LEU A 250 2.30 24.54 -5.74
N GLY A 251 2.31 23.76 -4.66
CA GLY A 251 1.25 23.83 -3.68
C GLY A 251 1.39 22.87 -2.52
N TYR A 252 0.34 22.78 -1.72
CA TYR A 252 0.28 21.86 -0.59
C TYR A 252 -0.97 20.97 -0.63
N ARG A 253 -0.87 19.86 0.06
CA ARG A 253 -1.98 18.92 0.30
C ARG A 253 -2.03 18.56 1.77
N LEU A 254 -3.22 18.64 2.34
CA LEU A 254 -3.57 18.09 3.65
C LEU A 254 -4.44 16.87 3.43
N SER A 255 -4.21 15.80 4.15
CA SER A 255 -5.13 14.67 4.15
C SER A 255 -5.21 14.03 5.54
N ILE A 256 -6.42 13.55 5.84
CA ILE A 256 -6.74 12.81 7.05
C ILE A 256 -7.33 11.49 6.60
N SER A 257 -6.80 10.40 7.09
CA SER A 257 -7.35 9.08 6.82
C SER A 257 -7.56 8.29 8.10
N ARG A 258 -8.62 7.50 8.13
CA ARG A 258 -8.88 6.59 9.23
C ARG A 258 -8.99 5.17 8.70
N GLN A 259 -8.28 4.27 9.37
CA GLN A 259 -8.28 2.85 9.06
C GLN A 259 -9.21 2.09 10.00
N PHE A 260 -10.05 1.23 9.45
CA PHE A 260 -10.93 0.31 10.16
C PHE A 260 -10.60 -1.12 9.72
N GLU A 261 -9.61 -1.74 10.34
CA GLU A 261 -9.02 -3.01 9.89
C GLU A 261 -8.49 -2.89 8.45
N ASP A 262 -9.25 -3.43 7.48
CA ASP A 262 -8.95 -3.47 6.06
C ASP A 262 -9.75 -2.43 5.23
N LYS A 263 -10.44 -1.49 5.88
CA LYS A 263 -11.22 -0.43 5.24
C LYS A 263 -10.62 0.93 5.56
N PHE A 264 -10.72 1.85 4.62
CA PHE A 264 -10.20 3.20 4.78
C PHE A 264 -11.23 4.23 4.39
N ILE A 265 -11.25 5.33 5.16
CA ILE A 265 -11.91 6.57 4.78
C ILE A 265 -10.82 7.64 4.76
N HIS A 266 -10.79 8.46 3.73
CA HIS A 266 -9.89 9.59 3.67
C HIS A 266 -10.59 10.85 3.21
N LEU A 267 -10.14 11.96 3.78
CA LEU A 267 -10.52 13.32 3.38
C LEU A 267 -9.24 14.01 2.94
N PHE A 268 -9.31 14.86 1.93
CA PHE A 268 -8.16 15.64 1.52
C PHE A 268 -8.58 17.01 1.02
N TYR A 269 -7.64 17.95 1.16
CA TYR A 269 -7.67 19.25 0.54
C TYR A 269 -6.29 19.54 -0.05
N LYS A 270 -6.27 19.99 -1.30
CA LYS A 270 -5.06 20.36 -2.02
C LYS A 270 -5.26 21.74 -2.60
N LYS A 271 -4.28 22.62 -2.37
CA LYS A 271 -4.24 23.98 -2.97
C LYS A 271 -2.92 24.16 -3.69
N THR A 272 -2.98 24.65 -4.91
CA THR A 272 -1.83 24.87 -5.78
C THR A 272 -1.97 26.20 -6.50
N ASN A 273 -0.97 26.60 -7.28
CA ASN A 273 -1.04 27.83 -8.08
C ASN A 273 -2.13 27.76 -9.16
N LEU A 274 -2.48 26.58 -9.64
CA LEU A 274 -3.52 26.40 -10.66
C LEU A 274 -4.94 26.33 -10.08
N GLY A 275 -5.08 26.12 -8.77
CA GLY A 275 -6.40 26.06 -8.13
C GLY A 275 -6.42 25.18 -6.89
N ASP A 276 -7.62 24.81 -6.46
CA ASP A 276 -7.84 23.98 -5.28
C ASP A 276 -8.79 22.82 -5.57
N VAL A 277 -8.63 21.75 -4.83
CA VAL A 277 -9.49 20.57 -4.85
C VAL A 277 -9.65 20.02 -3.44
N GLY A 278 -10.87 19.70 -3.09
CA GLY A 278 -11.20 18.93 -1.90
C GLY A 278 -11.91 17.64 -2.29
N GLY A 279 -11.81 16.64 -1.44
CA GLY A 279 -12.51 15.40 -1.71
C GLY A 279 -12.47 14.44 -0.55
N PHE A 280 -13.21 13.36 -0.71
CA PHE A 280 -13.17 12.23 0.17
C PHE A 280 -13.13 10.93 -0.63
N GLY A 281 -12.58 9.90 -0.02
CA GLY A 281 -12.59 8.57 -0.59
C GLY A 281 -12.92 7.53 0.45
N PHE A 282 -13.47 6.45 -0.04
CA PHE A 282 -13.80 5.27 0.73
C PHE A 282 -13.22 4.04 0.03
N ILE A 283 -12.50 3.23 0.77
CA ILE A 283 -11.99 1.95 0.29
C ILE A 283 -12.71 0.85 1.06
N ALA A 284 -13.54 0.09 0.36
CA ALA A 284 -14.22 -1.09 0.89
C ALA A 284 -13.53 -2.34 0.35
N THR A 285 -13.21 -3.25 1.24
CA THR A 285 -12.64 -4.53 0.84
C THR A 285 -13.71 -5.47 0.31
N LEU A 286 -13.35 -6.24 -0.71
CA LEU A 286 -14.23 -7.27 -1.25
C LEU A 286 -14.38 -8.45 -0.27
N PRO A 287 -15.45 -9.25 -0.34
CA PRO A 287 -15.74 -10.29 0.66
C PRO A 287 -14.69 -11.39 0.79
N GLN A 288 -13.89 -11.61 -0.25
CA GLN A 288 -12.91 -12.68 -0.27
C GLN A 288 -11.75 -12.39 0.69
N LYS A 289 -11.69 -13.11 1.82
CA LYS A 289 -10.66 -12.93 2.86
C LYS A 289 -9.41 -13.77 2.63
N LYS A 290 -9.50 -14.84 1.82
CA LYS A 290 -8.42 -15.79 1.63
C LYS A 290 -8.31 -16.19 0.15
N PHE A 291 -7.11 -16.18 -0.36
CA PHE A 291 -6.79 -16.51 -1.74
C PHE A 291 -6.17 -17.89 -1.89
N SER A 292 -6.14 -18.41 -3.11
CA SER A 292 -5.38 -19.62 -3.43
C SER A 292 -3.88 -19.40 -3.18
N LYS A 293 -3.16 -20.45 -2.80
CA LYS A 293 -1.70 -20.38 -2.67
C LYS A 293 -1.08 -20.22 -4.06
N PRO A 294 -0.27 -19.18 -4.31
CA PRO A 294 0.38 -19.04 -5.60
C PRO A 294 1.42 -20.17 -5.76
N ARG A 295 1.31 -20.92 -6.84
CA ARG A 295 2.39 -21.81 -7.30
C ARG A 295 3.39 -20.97 -8.12
N ARG A 296 3.10 -20.79 -9.43
CA ARG A 296 3.81 -19.83 -10.31
C ARG A 296 2.92 -18.65 -10.65
N LEU A 297 1.64 -18.89 -10.89
CA LEU A 297 0.63 -17.88 -11.20
C LEU A 297 -0.54 -18.03 -10.22
N ARG A 298 -1.03 -16.91 -9.73
CA ARG A 298 -2.29 -16.77 -9.00
C ARG A 298 -3.16 -15.77 -9.74
N ALA A 299 -4.42 -16.10 -9.97
CA ALA A 299 -5.42 -15.16 -10.45
C ALA A 299 -6.45 -14.91 -9.34
N ARG A 300 -6.82 -13.65 -9.11
CA ARG A 300 -7.78 -13.25 -8.09
C ARG A 300 -8.49 -11.95 -8.46
N LEU A 301 -9.61 -11.69 -7.82
CA LEU A 301 -10.21 -10.37 -7.86
C LEU A 301 -9.33 -9.37 -7.08
N GLY A 302 -9.45 -8.11 -7.38
CA GLY A 302 -8.83 -7.04 -6.63
C GLY A 302 -9.23 -7.10 -5.15
N ASP A 303 -8.39 -6.56 -4.29
CA ASP A 303 -8.58 -6.63 -2.85
C ASP A 303 -9.68 -5.69 -2.36
N ASP A 304 -9.91 -4.61 -3.10
CA ASP A 304 -10.75 -3.51 -2.69
C ASP A 304 -11.61 -2.95 -3.83
N PHE A 305 -12.67 -2.31 -3.44
CA PHE A 305 -13.46 -1.40 -4.26
C PHE A 305 -13.20 0.02 -3.76
N ARG A 306 -12.79 0.89 -4.66
CA ARG A 306 -12.47 2.29 -4.35
C ARG A 306 -13.53 3.21 -4.92
N LEU A 307 -14.05 4.05 -4.05
CA LEU A 307 -14.94 5.15 -4.40
C LEU A 307 -14.24 6.45 -4.03
N ASN A 308 -14.03 7.33 -5.02
CA ASN A 308 -13.45 8.64 -4.82
C ASN A 308 -14.40 9.71 -5.29
N TYR A 309 -14.63 10.69 -4.43
CA TYR A 309 -15.33 11.91 -4.76
C TYR A 309 -14.35 13.07 -4.72
N ASN A 310 -14.29 13.82 -5.80
CA ASN A 310 -13.45 15.01 -5.91
C ASN A 310 -14.32 16.21 -6.28
N TYR A 311 -14.23 17.26 -5.50
CA TYR A 311 -14.77 18.58 -5.83
C TYR A 311 -13.64 19.43 -6.39
N PHE A 312 -13.78 19.88 -7.63
CA PHE A 312 -12.83 20.73 -8.32
C PHE A 312 -13.35 22.17 -8.35
N GLY A 313 -12.63 23.10 -7.71
CA GLY A 313 -12.90 24.53 -7.85
C GLY A 313 -12.49 25.05 -9.23
N ASN A 314 -11.30 24.71 -9.69
CA ASN A 314 -10.71 25.06 -11.00
C ASN A 314 -9.83 23.92 -11.51
N SER A 315 -9.25 24.06 -12.72
CA SER A 315 -8.33 23.05 -13.26
C SER A 315 -7.07 22.91 -12.38
N ILE A 316 -6.79 21.71 -11.92
CA ILE A 316 -5.70 21.46 -10.97
C ILE A 316 -4.72 20.45 -11.54
N ALA A 317 -3.42 20.64 -11.22
CA ALA A 317 -2.42 19.64 -11.49
C ALA A 317 -2.69 18.35 -10.73
N ARG A 318 -2.76 17.25 -11.45
CA ARG A 318 -3.00 15.92 -10.89
C ARG A 318 -1.73 15.36 -10.27
N SER A 319 -1.86 14.59 -9.21
CA SER A 319 -0.84 13.64 -8.80
C SER A 319 -1.03 12.34 -9.56
N TYR A 320 0.03 11.58 -9.79
CA TYR A 320 -0.04 10.28 -10.44
C TYR A 320 0.75 9.23 -9.64
N SER A 321 0.34 7.97 -9.78
CA SER A 321 1.04 6.86 -9.18
C SER A 321 2.23 6.47 -10.04
N THR A 322 3.36 6.20 -9.39
CA THR A 322 4.60 5.72 -10.02
C THR A 322 4.88 4.25 -9.73
N GLY A 323 3.85 3.52 -9.31
CA GLY A 323 3.92 2.09 -9.04
C GLY A 323 4.05 1.74 -7.55
N PRO A 324 4.14 0.43 -7.26
CA PRO A 324 4.25 -0.09 -5.90
C PRO A 324 5.57 0.29 -5.25
N SER A 325 5.58 0.37 -3.93
CA SER A 325 6.79 0.53 -3.13
C SER A 325 6.61 -0.16 -1.78
N LEU A 326 7.70 -0.71 -1.26
CA LEU A 326 7.71 -1.34 0.07
C LEU A 326 7.17 -0.38 1.15
N PHE A 327 7.56 0.89 1.11
CA PHE A 327 7.11 1.87 2.08
C PHE A 327 5.63 2.21 1.91
N GLY A 328 5.06 2.13 0.70
CA GLY A 328 3.63 2.29 0.47
C GLY A 328 2.81 1.23 1.20
N ASP A 329 3.34 0.02 1.27
CA ASP A 329 2.69 -1.13 1.92
C ASP A 329 3.04 -1.25 3.41
N ILE A 330 4.02 -0.48 3.92
CA ILE A 330 4.57 -0.66 5.29
C ILE A 330 3.51 -0.50 6.38
N LYS A 331 2.48 0.30 6.13
CA LYS A 331 1.38 0.51 7.08
C LYS A 331 0.64 -0.78 7.42
N GLU A 332 0.55 -1.72 6.49
CA GLU A 332 -0.09 -3.02 6.72
C GLU A 332 0.67 -3.88 7.75
N TYR A 333 1.96 -3.59 7.92
CA TYR A 333 2.88 -4.28 8.83
C TYR A 333 3.14 -3.51 10.13
N TYR A 334 2.44 -2.40 10.38
CA TYR A 334 2.62 -1.68 11.63
C TYR A 334 2.28 -2.56 12.84
N PRO A 335 3.16 -2.60 13.86
CA PRO A 335 2.92 -3.38 15.07
C PRO A 335 1.56 -3.13 15.68
N SER A 336 1.12 -1.87 15.76
CA SER A 336 -0.19 -1.52 16.32
C SER A 336 -1.35 -2.17 15.56
N ILE A 337 -1.26 -2.31 14.24
CA ILE A 337 -2.30 -2.92 13.40
C ILE A 337 -2.30 -4.44 13.59
N LEU A 338 -1.12 -5.07 13.50
CA LEU A 338 -0.98 -6.52 13.58
C LEU A 338 -1.34 -7.05 14.97
N LEU A 339 -0.87 -6.39 16.03
CA LEU A 339 -1.16 -6.77 17.42
C LEU A 339 -2.63 -6.57 17.78
N LYS A 340 -3.26 -5.48 17.31
CA LYS A 340 -4.69 -5.24 17.49
C LYS A 340 -5.55 -6.28 16.77
N ALA A 341 -5.12 -6.70 15.57
CA ALA A 341 -5.78 -7.77 14.85
C ALA A 341 -5.64 -9.12 15.58
N LEU A 342 -4.45 -9.43 16.11
CA LEU A 342 -4.20 -10.61 16.92
C LEU A 342 -5.14 -10.67 18.13
N ASP A 343 -5.18 -9.60 18.93
CA ASP A 343 -6.03 -9.51 20.13
C ASP A 343 -7.51 -9.73 19.79
N LYS A 344 -8.02 -9.00 18.80
CA LYS A 344 -9.42 -9.10 18.37
C LYS A 344 -9.80 -10.52 17.90
N ARG A 345 -8.88 -11.22 17.20
CA ARG A 345 -9.14 -12.60 16.74
C ARG A 345 -9.09 -13.60 17.90
N LEU A 346 -8.21 -13.42 18.88
CA LEU A 346 -8.16 -14.24 20.08
C LEU A 346 -9.43 -14.09 20.91
N GLN A 347 -9.86 -12.85 21.19
CA GLN A 347 -11.10 -12.58 21.94
C GLN A 347 -12.34 -13.19 21.26
N LYS A 348 -12.39 -13.12 19.90
CA LYS A 348 -13.49 -13.74 19.16
C LYS A 348 -13.44 -15.27 19.19
N SER A 349 -12.27 -15.88 19.25
CA SER A 349 -12.15 -17.34 19.34
C SER A 349 -12.58 -17.85 20.73
N SER A 350 -12.29 -17.12 21.80
CA SER A 350 -12.72 -17.46 23.15
C SER A 350 -14.24 -17.35 23.33
N SER A 351 -14.88 -16.34 22.72
CA SER A 351 -16.34 -16.15 22.80
C SER A 351 -17.17 -17.16 21.99
N ASN A 352 -16.57 -17.97 21.13
CA ASN A 352 -17.25 -19.03 20.39
C ASN A 352 -17.11 -20.41 21.03
N VAL A 353 -16.45 -20.53 22.16
CA VAL A 353 -16.23 -21.78 22.92
C VAL A 353 -17.20 -21.91 24.10
N ASP A 354 -17.85 -20.80 24.49
CA ASP A 354 -18.94 -20.76 25.47
C ASP A 354 -20.31 -20.92 24.76
#